data_db182ac13735dd0f78cb05b7fdd71562
#
_entry.id   db182ac13735dd0f78cb05b7fdd71562
#
_cell.length_a   1.000
_cell.length_b   1.000
_cell.length_c   1.000
_cell.angle_alpha   90.00
_cell.angle_beta   90.00
_cell.angle_gamma   90.00
#
_symmetry.space_group_name_H-M   'P 1'
#
loop_
_entity.id
_entity.type
_entity.pdbx_description
1 polymer ?
#
loop_
_entity_poly.entity_id
_entity_poly.type
_entity_poly.pdbx_seq_one_letter_code
_entity_poly.pdbx_strand_id
1 'polypeptide(L)'
;MSHSALRTSRIAALATALAAVTVAAAPSASAATAPRLKVLSYNTFLMSKTLYPNWGQDHRAQAIAASDFFQGKDVVVLQEAFDNSSSEALKSAAAAQYPHQTPVVGRSRSGWDATGGAYSAVTPEDGGVTLLSKWPVLRKEQYIYKDACGSDYFSNKGFVYAVLDVNGTKVHVVGTHTQSTDSGCKAGEAVADRAEQLKEMDAFLDAEHIPADEEVMVAGDLNIDSHGAEYGALLRNADLAPADSRTGHPYSFDTRENSVAKYRYPDDPREDLDYVLHRNGHARPAGWQNTVVKEESAPWTVSSWGKDYTYTNLSDHYPLVGG
;
A
#
# COMPACT_ATOMS: atom_id res chain seq x y z
N MET A 1 -13.75 91.97 58.80
CA MET A 1 -12.38 91.87 58.34
C MET A 1 -12.16 90.42 57.88
N SER A 2 -12.21 90.19 56.61
CA SER A 2 -12.23 88.87 56.06
C SER A 2 -10.99 88.64 55.17
N HIS A 3 -10.21 87.67 55.48
CA HIS A 3 -9.09 87.27 54.63
C HIS A 3 -9.47 86.05 53.79
N SER A 4 -9.52 86.29 52.48
CA SER A 4 -9.71 85.22 51.51
C SER A 4 -8.33 84.57 51.16
N ALA A 5 -8.25 83.27 51.27
CA ALA A 5 -7.08 82.52 50.87
C ALA A 5 -7.34 81.85 49.53
N LEU A 6 -6.54 82.16 48.51
CA LEU A 6 -6.52 81.49 47.22
C LEU A 6 -5.84 80.12 47.33
N ARG A 7 -6.51 79.08 46.90
CA ARG A 7 -5.96 77.74 46.67
C ARG A 7 -5.59 77.60 45.20
N THR A 8 -4.30 77.44 44.97
CA THR A 8 -3.75 77.05 43.65
C THR A 8 -3.82 75.56 43.44
N SER A 9 -4.61 75.13 42.48
CA SER A 9 -4.69 73.73 42.05
C SER A 9 -3.56 73.41 41.09
N ARG A 10 -2.71 72.42 41.39
CA ARG A 10 -1.70 71.85 40.48
C ARG A 10 -2.35 70.73 39.70
N ILE A 11 -2.43 70.87 38.38
CA ILE A 11 -2.85 69.77 37.46
C ILE A 11 -1.60 68.93 37.16
N ALA A 12 -1.60 67.69 37.60
CA ALA A 12 -0.57 66.70 37.22
C ALA A 12 -0.99 66.03 35.89
N ALA A 13 -0.22 66.23 34.82
CA ALA A 13 -0.43 65.55 33.55
C ALA A 13 0.18 64.15 33.63
N LEU A 14 -0.66 63.14 33.53
CA LEU A 14 -0.25 61.73 33.41
C LEU A 14 0.07 61.43 31.93
N ALA A 15 1.31 61.22 31.60
CA ALA A 15 1.75 60.78 30.28
C ALA A 15 1.65 59.24 30.24
N THR A 16 0.69 58.68 29.50
CA THR A 16 0.56 57.28 29.22
C THR A 16 1.48 56.89 28.05
N ALA A 17 2.54 56.16 28.31
CA ALA A 17 3.40 55.59 27.28
C ALA A 17 2.74 54.34 26.73
N LEU A 18 2.26 54.36 25.46
CA LEU A 18 1.83 53.17 24.70
C LEU A 18 3.05 52.39 24.23
N ALA A 19 3.34 51.27 24.85
CA ALA A 19 4.34 50.33 24.33
C ALA A 19 3.71 49.54 23.16
N ALA A 20 4.16 49.79 21.94
CA ALA A 20 3.78 49.01 20.76
C ALA A 20 4.50 47.66 20.82
N VAL A 21 3.80 46.57 21.10
CA VAL A 21 4.28 45.22 20.99
C VAL A 21 4.25 44.84 19.51
N THR A 22 5.40 44.83 18.86
CA THR A 22 5.56 44.28 17.51
C THR A 22 5.61 42.75 17.65
N VAL A 23 4.50 42.08 17.34
CA VAL A 23 4.48 40.64 17.14
C VAL A 23 5.19 40.37 15.82
N ALA A 24 6.42 39.88 15.89
CA ALA A 24 7.11 39.33 14.73
C ALA A 24 6.37 38.06 14.30
N ALA A 25 5.74 38.08 13.15
CA ALA A 25 5.20 36.88 12.54
C ALA A 25 6.37 35.93 12.26
N ALA A 26 6.39 34.78 12.91
CA ALA A 26 7.31 33.72 12.54
C ALA A 26 7.09 33.37 11.05
N PRO A 27 8.15 33.17 10.26
CA PRO A 27 7.98 32.73 8.88
C PRO A 27 7.19 31.41 8.91
N SER A 28 6.07 31.36 8.18
CA SER A 28 5.35 30.12 7.94
C SER A 28 6.34 29.13 7.33
N ALA A 29 6.66 28.04 8.04
CA ALA A 29 7.42 26.96 7.46
C ALA A 29 6.66 26.55 6.19
N SER A 30 7.31 26.65 5.03
CA SER A 30 6.77 26.08 3.79
C SER A 30 6.53 24.60 4.08
N ALA A 31 5.28 24.15 3.95
CA ALA A 31 5.01 22.74 4.07
C ALA A 31 5.95 22.01 3.11
N ALA A 32 6.77 21.12 3.66
CA ALA A 32 7.67 20.32 2.85
C ALA A 32 6.76 19.55 1.86
N THR A 33 7.04 19.69 0.56
CA THR A 33 6.33 18.92 -0.44
C THR A 33 6.73 17.45 -0.25
N ALA A 34 5.74 16.58 -0.14
CA ALA A 34 5.97 15.13 -0.04
C ALA A 34 6.89 14.65 -1.18
N PRO A 35 7.83 13.74 -0.91
CA PRO A 35 8.71 13.22 -1.95
C PRO A 35 7.89 12.46 -2.99
N ARG A 36 8.18 12.69 -4.28
CA ARG A 36 7.51 11.95 -5.35
C ARG A 36 8.22 10.63 -5.60
N LEU A 37 7.67 9.56 -5.04
CA LEU A 37 8.20 8.21 -5.20
C LEU A 37 7.56 7.49 -6.39
N LYS A 38 8.31 6.57 -7.00
CA LYS A 38 7.78 5.58 -7.95
C LYS A 38 7.50 4.29 -7.16
N VAL A 39 6.23 3.97 -7.01
CA VAL A 39 5.77 2.82 -6.23
C VAL A 39 5.17 1.78 -7.16
N LEU A 40 5.66 0.55 -7.11
CA LEU A 40 5.08 -0.60 -7.79
C LEU A 40 4.19 -1.37 -6.82
N SER A 41 2.94 -1.63 -7.20
CA SER A 41 2.09 -2.69 -6.63
C SER A 41 1.96 -3.81 -7.64
N TYR A 42 2.23 -5.06 -7.22
CA TYR A 42 2.15 -6.19 -8.14
C TYR A 42 1.75 -7.48 -7.43
N ASN A 43 0.57 -7.98 -7.75
CA ASN A 43 0.18 -9.34 -7.42
C ASN A 43 1.00 -10.29 -8.30
N THR A 44 1.83 -11.15 -7.69
CA THR A 44 2.83 -11.96 -8.38
C THR A 44 2.33 -13.35 -8.76
N PHE A 45 1.18 -13.77 -8.24
CA PHE A 45 0.65 -15.12 -8.45
C PHE A 45 1.70 -16.22 -8.15
N LEU A 46 2.58 -15.99 -7.17
CA LEU A 46 3.54 -17.00 -6.70
C LEU A 46 2.88 -17.93 -5.68
N MET A 47 1.86 -18.63 -6.14
CA MET A 47 1.08 -19.57 -5.34
C MET A 47 1.97 -20.72 -4.84
N SER A 48 1.62 -21.27 -3.67
CA SER A 48 2.31 -22.42 -3.09
C SER A 48 2.42 -23.57 -4.09
N LYS A 49 3.63 -24.02 -4.38
CA LYS A 49 3.89 -25.16 -5.28
C LYS A 49 3.25 -26.46 -4.81
N THR A 50 2.99 -26.59 -3.49
CA THR A 50 2.35 -27.76 -2.92
C THR A 50 0.87 -27.83 -3.33
N LEU A 51 0.18 -26.70 -3.35
CA LEU A 51 -1.23 -26.61 -3.70
C LEU A 51 -1.44 -26.36 -5.19
N TYR A 52 -0.52 -25.65 -5.82
CA TYR A 52 -0.60 -25.22 -7.22
C TYR A 52 0.68 -25.61 -7.98
N PRO A 53 0.92 -26.89 -8.23
CA PRO A 53 2.10 -27.34 -8.97
C PRO A 53 2.05 -26.86 -10.44
N ASN A 54 3.24 -26.71 -11.04
CA ASN A 54 3.39 -26.41 -12.47
C ASN A 54 2.84 -25.05 -12.94
N TRP A 55 3.01 -24.00 -12.12
CA TRP A 55 2.73 -22.62 -12.51
C TRP A 55 3.99 -21.80 -12.81
N GLY A 56 5.14 -22.46 -12.97
CA GLY A 56 6.41 -21.80 -13.30
C GLY A 56 6.89 -20.79 -12.27
N GLN A 57 6.57 -20.98 -11.00
CA GLN A 57 6.82 -20.02 -9.93
C GLN A 57 8.29 -19.57 -9.87
N ASP A 58 9.25 -20.50 -9.97
CA ASP A 58 10.68 -20.16 -9.93
C ASP A 58 11.12 -19.37 -11.17
N HIS A 59 10.62 -19.75 -12.35
CA HIS A 59 10.88 -19.02 -13.59
C HIS A 59 10.32 -17.60 -13.51
N ARG A 60 9.06 -17.47 -13.10
CA ARG A 60 8.38 -16.17 -13.01
C ARG A 60 9.02 -15.26 -11.96
N ALA A 61 9.43 -15.80 -10.82
CA ALA A 61 10.15 -15.04 -9.80
C ALA A 61 11.42 -14.37 -10.35
N GLN A 62 12.24 -15.12 -11.11
CA GLN A 62 13.44 -14.58 -11.75
C GLN A 62 13.11 -13.57 -12.86
N ALA A 63 12.12 -13.88 -13.70
CA ALA A 63 11.71 -13.02 -14.80
C ALA A 63 11.09 -11.69 -14.30
N ILE A 64 10.28 -11.74 -13.23
CA ILE A 64 9.73 -10.53 -12.57
C ILE A 64 10.85 -9.64 -12.08
N ALA A 65 11.82 -10.17 -11.33
CA ALA A 65 12.93 -9.39 -10.81
C ALA A 65 13.80 -8.74 -11.92
N ALA A 66 13.86 -9.35 -13.10
CA ALA A 66 14.62 -8.86 -14.25
C ALA A 66 13.83 -7.93 -15.18
N SER A 67 12.50 -7.78 -14.99
CA SER A 67 11.65 -7.02 -15.92
C SER A 67 11.78 -5.51 -15.76
N ASP A 68 11.60 -4.77 -16.84
CA ASP A 68 11.68 -3.30 -16.87
C ASP A 68 10.63 -2.64 -15.99
N PHE A 69 9.43 -3.23 -15.86
CA PHE A 69 8.40 -2.69 -14.98
C PHE A 69 8.79 -2.78 -13.49
N PHE A 70 9.61 -3.76 -13.13
CA PHE A 70 10.08 -3.97 -11.77
C PHE A 70 11.28 -3.06 -11.42
N GLN A 71 12.15 -2.81 -12.40
CA GLN A 71 13.37 -2.04 -12.22
C GLN A 71 13.11 -0.54 -12.01
N GLY A 72 14.01 0.16 -11.28
CA GLY A 72 14.00 1.62 -11.15
C GLY A 72 12.86 2.21 -10.32
N LYS A 73 12.21 1.41 -9.47
CA LYS A 73 11.20 1.89 -8.52
C LYS A 73 11.87 2.31 -7.20
N ASP A 74 11.18 3.13 -6.43
CA ASP A 74 11.62 3.49 -5.08
C ASP A 74 11.12 2.50 -4.05
N VAL A 75 9.88 2.02 -4.23
CA VAL A 75 9.22 1.02 -3.38
C VAL A 75 8.49 0.01 -4.27
N VAL A 76 8.53 -1.26 -3.86
CA VAL A 76 7.79 -2.36 -4.48
C VAL A 76 6.97 -3.05 -3.40
N VAL A 77 5.68 -3.21 -3.62
CA VAL A 77 4.77 -3.99 -2.79
C VAL A 77 4.29 -5.18 -3.61
N LEU A 78 4.58 -6.38 -3.12
CA LEU A 78 4.21 -7.63 -3.77
C LEU A 78 3.06 -8.29 -3.02
N GLN A 79 2.12 -8.85 -3.74
CA GLN A 79 1.04 -9.68 -3.23
C GLN A 79 1.18 -11.09 -3.81
N GLU A 80 0.51 -12.05 -3.20
CA GLU A 80 0.56 -13.48 -3.54
C GLU A 80 1.98 -14.07 -3.62
N ALA A 81 2.88 -13.57 -2.80
CA ALA A 81 4.21 -14.13 -2.63
C ALA A 81 4.17 -15.34 -1.65
N PHE A 82 3.21 -16.27 -1.85
CA PHE A 82 2.91 -17.39 -0.95
C PHE A 82 3.98 -18.49 -1.00
N ASP A 83 4.47 -18.87 -2.19
CA ASP A 83 5.52 -19.87 -2.26
C ASP A 83 6.83 -19.38 -1.64
N ASN A 84 7.22 -19.97 -0.53
CA ASN A 84 8.38 -19.54 0.24
C ASN A 84 9.67 -19.52 -0.59
N SER A 85 9.91 -20.53 -1.41
CA SER A 85 11.16 -20.64 -2.18
C SER A 85 11.21 -19.63 -3.33
N SER A 86 10.10 -19.45 -4.05
CA SER A 86 10.02 -18.54 -5.18
C SER A 86 9.99 -17.07 -4.75
N SER A 87 9.26 -16.75 -3.66
CA SER A 87 9.25 -15.39 -3.11
C SER A 87 10.62 -14.97 -2.57
N GLU A 88 11.33 -15.85 -1.86
CA GLU A 88 12.70 -15.54 -1.41
C GLU A 88 13.68 -15.47 -2.59
N ALA A 89 13.51 -16.28 -3.65
CA ALA A 89 14.31 -16.17 -4.87
C ALA A 89 14.12 -14.82 -5.57
N LEU A 90 12.86 -14.33 -5.68
CA LEU A 90 12.56 -13.01 -6.23
C LEU A 90 13.20 -11.91 -5.38
N LYS A 91 13.01 -11.94 -4.06
CA LYS A 91 13.59 -10.98 -3.13
C LYS A 91 15.11 -10.95 -3.18
N SER A 92 15.75 -12.13 -3.25
CA SER A 92 17.20 -12.25 -3.41
C SER A 92 17.68 -11.65 -4.73
N ALA A 93 17.02 -11.93 -5.84
CA ALA A 93 17.37 -11.38 -7.15
C ALA A 93 17.20 -9.84 -7.18
N ALA A 94 16.27 -9.30 -6.41
CA ALA A 94 15.98 -7.88 -6.29
C ALA A 94 16.89 -7.14 -5.29
N ALA A 95 17.65 -7.84 -4.43
CA ALA A 95 18.33 -7.27 -3.27
C ALA A 95 19.38 -6.20 -3.61
N ALA A 96 20.02 -6.28 -4.78
CA ALA A 96 20.99 -5.27 -5.22
C ALA A 96 20.32 -3.90 -5.44
N GLN A 97 19.07 -3.87 -5.89
CA GLN A 97 18.31 -2.65 -6.15
C GLN A 97 17.47 -2.24 -4.95
N TYR A 98 16.92 -3.22 -4.23
CA TYR A 98 16.07 -3.02 -3.05
C TYR A 98 16.71 -3.70 -1.82
N PRO A 99 17.75 -3.06 -1.23
CA PRO A 99 18.49 -3.67 -0.12
C PRO A 99 17.69 -3.74 1.18
N HIS A 100 16.60 -2.98 1.28
CA HIS A 100 15.76 -2.92 2.47
C HIS A 100 14.43 -3.64 2.19
N GLN A 101 14.26 -4.81 2.82
CA GLN A 101 13.11 -5.68 2.54
C GLN A 101 12.46 -6.13 3.84
N THR A 102 11.12 -6.26 3.83
CA THR A 102 10.38 -6.84 4.95
C THR A 102 10.31 -8.36 4.81
N PRO A 103 10.08 -9.11 5.89
CA PRO A 103 9.59 -10.48 5.77
C PRO A 103 8.25 -10.51 5.02
N VAL A 104 7.79 -11.71 4.64
CA VAL A 104 6.43 -11.88 4.12
C VAL A 104 5.44 -11.87 5.28
N VAL A 105 4.38 -11.08 5.16
CA VAL A 105 3.30 -10.95 6.14
C VAL A 105 2.71 -12.33 6.45
N GLY A 106 2.47 -12.59 7.72
CA GLY A 106 1.82 -13.81 8.18
C GLY A 106 2.67 -15.08 8.16
N ARG A 107 3.88 -15.07 7.56
CA ARG A 107 4.78 -16.23 7.51
C ARG A 107 5.34 -16.57 8.89
N SER A 108 5.74 -15.57 9.64
CA SER A 108 6.19 -15.70 11.03
C SER A 108 6.12 -14.35 11.74
N ARG A 109 6.33 -14.36 13.06
CA ARG A 109 6.54 -13.13 13.83
C ARG A 109 7.98 -12.63 13.81
N SER A 110 8.90 -13.44 13.27
CA SER A 110 10.33 -13.10 13.25
C SER A 110 10.65 -12.03 12.22
N GLY A 111 11.52 -11.10 12.60
CA GLY A 111 11.97 -10.02 11.71
C GLY A 111 11.04 -8.83 11.59
N TRP A 112 9.94 -8.80 12.35
CA TRP A 112 9.03 -7.68 12.52
C TRP A 112 9.28 -6.97 13.85
N ASP A 113 9.07 -5.65 13.89
CA ASP A 113 9.14 -4.87 15.13
C ASP A 113 7.89 -5.10 15.98
N ALA A 114 6.73 -5.30 15.33
CA ALA A 114 5.50 -5.71 15.99
C ALA A 114 4.63 -6.59 15.07
N THR A 115 3.73 -7.37 15.68
CA THR A 115 2.70 -8.17 15.00
C THR A 115 1.36 -7.92 15.66
N GLY A 116 0.43 -7.32 14.92
CA GLY A 116 -0.95 -7.05 15.33
C GLY A 116 -1.95 -8.02 14.69
N GLY A 117 -3.22 -7.86 15.07
CA GLY A 117 -4.33 -8.61 14.50
C GLY A 117 -4.39 -10.08 14.90
N ALA A 118 -4.95 -10.91 14.02
CA ALA A 118 -5.31 -12.31 14.29
C ALA A 118 -4.25 -13.33 13.85
N TYR A 119 -2.95 -13.02 13.97
CA TYR A 119 -1.88 -13.94 13.57
C TYR A 119 -2.04 -15.35 14.19
N SER A 120 -1.98 -16.36 13.34
CA SER A 120 -2.00 -17.76 13.71
C SER A 120 -0.81 -18.52 13.14
N ALA A 121 -0.02 -19.15 14.03
CA ALA A 121 1.12 -19.98 13.61
C ALA A 121 0.71 -21.35 13.04
N VAL A 122 -0.57 -21.70 13.12
CA VAL A 122 -1.11 -22.98 12.61
C VAL A 122 -1.94 -22.78 11.34
N THR A 123 -2.10 -21.55 10.88
CA THR A 123 -2.73 -21.27 9.59
C THR A 123 -1.84 -21.82 8.47
N PRO A 124 -2.41 -22.58 7.51
CA PRO A 124 -1.63 -23.31 6.50
C PRO A 124 -0.80 -22.41 5.57
N GLU A 125 -1.34 -21.22 5.24
CA GLU A 125 -0.71 -20.30 4.28
C GLU A 125 -0.36 -18.97 4.96
N ASP A 126 0.70 -18.30 4.51
CA ASP A 126 1.03 -16.96 4.97
C ASP A 126 0.12 -15.89 4.30
N GLY A 127 0.42 -14.61 4.50
CA GLY A 127 -0.39 -13.52 3.92
C GLY A 127 0.07 -13.09 2.52
N GLY A 128 1.18 -13.61 2.03
CA GLY A 128 1.69 -13.36 0.69
C GLY A 128 2.14 -11.93 0.38
N VAL A 129 2.18 -11.03 1.37
CA VAL A 129 2.54 -9.62 1.16
C VAL A 129 3.95 -9.32 1.66
N THR A 130 4.74 -8.61 0.85
CA THR A 130 6.07 -8.13 1.24
C THR A 130 6.39 -6.79 0.59
N LEU A 131 7.21 -5.98 1.26
CA LEU A 131 7.65 -4.68 0.78
C LEU A 131 9.17 -4.69 0.55
N LEU A 132 9.59 -4.20 -0.60
CA LEU A 132 10.98 -4.00 -0.95
C LEU A 132 11.21 -2.50 -1.18
N SER A 133 12.29 -1.95 -0.64
CA SER A 133 12.58 -0.53 -0.70
C SER A 133 14.03 -0.26 -1.08
N LYS A 134 14.22 0.75 -1.90
CA LYS A 134 15.52 1.39 -2.13
C LYS A 134 15.96 2.20 -0.91
N TRP A 135 14.99 2.68 -0.12
CA TRP A 135 15.19 3.54 1.03
C TRP A 135 15.26 2.74 2.33
N PRO A 136 16.03 3.19 3.33
CA PRO A 136 16.09 2.53 4.62
C PRO A 136 14.71 2.37 5.25
N VAL A 137 14.45 1.19 5.81
CA VAL A 137 13.25 0.89 6.59
C VAL A 137 13.57 1.17 8.05
N LEU A 138 12.99 2.22 8.62
CA LEU A 138 13.17 2.63 10.02
C LEU A 138 12.34 1.78 10.98
N ARG A 139 11.16 1.36 10.53
CA ARG A 139 10.20 0.55 11.29
C ARG A 139 9.41 -0.32 10.33
N LYS A 140 9.13 -1.56 10.74
CA LYS A 140 8.28 -2.48 10.00
C LYS A 140 7.43 -3.32 10.93
N GLU A 141 6.13 -3.30 10.68
CA GLU A 141 5.15 -4.07 11.44
C GLU A 141 4.27 -4.86 10.48
N GLN A 142 3.72 -5.95 10.97
CA GLN A 142 2.66 -6.67 10.27
C GLN A 142 1.37 -6.66 11.10
N TYR A 143 0.27 -6.65 10.40
CA TYR A 143 -1.07 -6.82 10.97
C TYR A 143 -1.81 -7.89 10.18
N ILE A 144 -2.41 -8.86 10.85
CA ILE A 144 -3.20 -9.92 10.23
C ILE A 144 -4.68 -9.63 10.42
N TYR A 145 -5.44 -9.61 9.33
CA TYR A 145 -6.87 -9.37 9.36
C TYR A 145 -7.60 -10.41 10.22
N LYS A 146 -8.70 -9.99 10.85
CA LYS A 146 -9.44 -10.84 11.79
C LYS A 146 -10.41 -11.75 11.08
N ASP A 147 -11.05 -11.24 10.02
CA ASP A 147 -12.10 -11.93 9.32
C ASP A 147 -11.69 -12.19 7.87
N ALA A 148 -12.00 -13.40 7.39
CA ALA A 148 -11.81 -13.83 6.02
C ALA A 148 -12.75 -15.01 5.72
N CYS A 149 -13.10 -15.21 4.45
CA CYS A 149 -13.92 -16.32 4.00
C CYS A 149 -13.26 -17.10 2.85
N GLY A 150 -13.87 -18.20 2.46
CA GLY A 150 -13.37 -19.02 1.35
C GLY A 150 -11.95 -19.53 1.55
N SER A 151 -11.13 -19.44 0.52
CA SER A 151 -9.71 -19.85 0.57
C SER A 151 -8.87 -18.94 1.47
N ASP A 152 -9.20 -17.66 1.55
CA ASP A 152 -8.47 -16.68 2.35
C ASP A 152 -8.56 -16.95 3.86
N TYR A 153 -9.62 -17.65 4.32
CA TYR A 153 -9.73 -18.12 5.70
C TYR A 153 -8.56 -19.00 6.14
N PHE A 154 -7.90 -19.67 5.21
CA PHE A 154 -6.76 -20.55 5.47
C PHE A 154 -5.40 -19.86 5.32
N SER A 155 -5.40 -18.53 5.21
CA SER A 155 -4.19 -17.72 5.10
C SER A 155 -4.12 -16.64 6.19
N ASN A 156 -2.91 -16.21 6.51
CA ASN A 156 -2.66 -15.06 7.38
C ASN A 156 -2.64 -13.74 6.55
N LYS A 157 -3.65 -13.51 5.70
CA LYS A 157 -3.75 -12.24 4.96
C LYS A 157 -3.79 -11.04 5.89
N GLY A 158 -3.20 -9.94 5.44
CA GLY A 158 -3.05 -8.75 6.24
C GLY A 158 -2.25 -7.68 5.50
N PHE A 159 -1.59 -6.83 6.26
CA PHE A 159 -0.75 -5.79 5.69
C PHE A 159 0.60 -5.67 6.38
N VAL A 160 1.59 -5.20 5.63
CA VAL A 160 2.82 -4.64 6.16
C VAL A 160 2.64 -3.13 6.32
N TYR A 161 3.08 -2.59 7.44
CA TYR A 161 3.29 -1.17 7.64
C TYR A 161 4.79 -0.91 7.76
N ALA A 162 5.32 -0.03 6.92
CA ALA A 162 6.73 0.34 6.91
C ALA A 162 6.91 1.85 6.96
N VAL A 163 7.84 2.33 7.77
CA VAL A 163 8.28 3.72 7.79
C VAL A 163 9.62 3.79 7.10
N LEU A 164 9.70 4.55 6.02
CA LEU A 164 10.91 4.71 5.20
C LEU A 164 11.59 6.05 5.50
N ASP A 165 12.92 6.08 5.44
CA ASP A 165 13.70 7.31 5.44
C ASP A 165 14.02 7.71 3.99
N VAL A 166 13.30 8.66 3.46
CA VAL A 166 13.52 9.20 2.11
C VAL A 166 14.28 10.52 2.22
N ASN A 167 15.62 10.42 2.28
CA ASN A 167 16.50 11.59 2.42
C ASN A 167 16.18 12.47 3.66
N GLY A 168 15.89 11.85 4.79
CA GLY A 168 15.55 12.54 6.03
C GLY A 168 14.06 12.86 6.18
N THR A 169 13.23 12.54 5.19
CA THR A 169 11.76 12.65 5.25
C THR A 169 11.16 11.26 5.49
N LYS A 170 10.30 11.14 6.48
CA LYS A 170 9.59 9.89 6.71
C LYS A 170 8.44 9.75 5.72
N VAL A 171 8.33 8.56 5.14
CA VAL A 171 7.21 8.14 4.31
C VAL A 171 6.66 6.83 4.86
N HIS A 172 5.37 6.78 5.09
CA HIS A 172 4.68 5.63 5.62
C HIS A 172 4.03 4.86 4.47
N VAL A 173 4.33 3.57 4.38
CA VAL A 173 3.80 2.71 3.32
C VAL A 173 3.10 1.51 3.93
N VAL A 174 1.83 1.35 3.60
CA VAL A 174 1.08 0.13 3.85
C VAL A 174 1.06 -0.70 2.57
N GLY A 175 1.51 -1.95 2.65
CA GLY A 175 1.36 -2.92 1.58
C GLY A 175 0.33 -3.97 1.98
N THR A 176 -0.70 -4.23 1.17
CA THR A 176 -1.79 -5.13 1.55
C THR A 176 -2.30 -5.99 0.39
N HIS A 177 -3.01 -7.05 0.75
CA HIS A 177 -3.85 -7.85 -0.12
C HIS A 177 -5.12 -8.19 0.66
N THR A 178 -6.26 -7.61 0.29
CA THR A 178 -7.53 -7.82 0.99
C THR A 178 -8.25 -9.09 0.51
N GLN A 179 -9.39 -9.41 1.13
CA GLN A 179 -10.21 -10.57 0.82
C GLN A 179 -10.55 -10.64 -0.67
N SER A 180 -10.23 -11.76 -1.30
CA SER A 180 -10.64 -12.05 -2.68
C SER A 180 -12.14 -12.39 -2.79
N THR A 181 -12.70 -12.24 -3.98
CA THR A 181 -14.02 -12.82 -4.26
C THR A 181 -13.85 -14.32 -4.50
N ASP A 182 -14.46 -15.15 -3.65
CA ASP A 182 -14.26 -16.60 -3.64
C ASP A 182 -15.60 -17.32 -3.53
N SER A 183 -15.77 -18.37 -4.31
CA SER A 183 -16.99 -19.21 -4.29
C SER A 183 -17.20 -19.95 -2.96
N GLY A 184 -16.19 -20.06 -2.11
CA GLY A 184 -16.28 -20.56 -0.75
C GLY A 184 -16.90 -19.58 0.25
N CYS A 185 -17.01 -18.30 -0.12
CA CYS A 185 -17.70 -17.29 0.69
C CYS A 185 -19.21 -17.36 0.49
N LYS A 186 -19.98 -17.01 1.53
CA LYS A 186 -21.41 -16.79 1.39
C LYS A 186 -21.69 -15.53 0.57
N ALA A 187 -22.90 -15.40 0.07
CA ALA A 187 -23.30 -14.21 -0.68
C ALA A 187 -23.09 -12.93 0.14
N GLY A 188 -22.29 -11.99 -0.39
CA GLY A 188 -21.94 -10.72 0.24
C GLY A 188 -20.88 -10.80 1.35
N GLU A 189 -20.41 -11.98 1.76
CA GLU A 189 -19.42 -12.17 2.82
C GLU A 189 -18.07 -11.56 2.42
N ALA A 190 -17.56 -11.84 1.23
CA ALA A 190 -16.31 -11.26 0.77
C ALA A 190 -16.32 -9.71 0.75
N VAL A 191 -17.44 -9.09 0.37
CA VAL A 191 -17.61 -7.63 0.41
C VAL A 191 -17.61 -7.12 1.85
N ALA A 192 -18.26 -7.83 2.78
CA ALA A 192 -18.28 -7.47 4.20
C ALA A 192 -16.89 -7.61 4.82
N ASP A 193 -16.19 -8.70 4.53
CA ASP A 193 -14.82 -8.94 5.04
C ASP A 193 -13.85 -7.86 4.54
N ARG A 194 -13.87 -7.51 3.23
CA ARG A 194 -13.07 -6.40 2.71
C ARG A 194 -13.37 -5.08 3.41
N ALA A 195 -14.65 -4.79 3.65
CA ALA A 195 -15.04 -3.57 4.34
C ALA A 195 -14.49 -3.49 5.78
N GLU A 196 -14.50 -4.60 6.52
CA GLU A 196 -13.91 -4.67 7.87
C GLU A 196 -12.38 -4.63 7.82
N GLN A 197 -11.73 -5.31 6.90
CA GLN A 197 -10.27 -5.28 6.71
C GLN A 197 -9.77 -3.85 6.40
N LEU A 198 -10.49 -3.09 5.59
CA LEU A 198 -10.17 -1.68 5.30
C LEU A 198 -10.32 -0.80 6.56
N LYS A 199 -11.35 -1.02 7.38
CA LYS A 199 -11.52 -0.33 8.66
C LYS A 199 -10.47 -0.72 9.70
N GLU A 200 -10.04 -1.98 9.72
CA GLU A 200 -8.94 -2.41 10.59
C GLU A 200 -7.64 -1.69 10.23
N MET A 201 -7.35 -1.54 8.93
CA MET A 201 -6.19 -0.79 8.43
C MET A 201 -6.30 0.69 8.79
N ASP A 202 -7.47 1.31 8.61
CA ASP A 202 -7.76 2.70 8.99
C ASP A 202 -7.54 2.93 10.49
N ALA A 203 -8.13 2.09 11.33
CA ALA A 203 -7.98 2.16 12.79
C ALA A 203 -6.51 1.95 13.25
N PHE A 204 -5.76 1.09 12.56
CA PHE A 204 -4.32 0.94 12.81
C PHE A 204 -3.56 2.23 12.51
N LEU A 205 -3.81 2.84 11.34
CA LEU A 205 -3.14 4.09 10.95
C LEU A 205 -3.52 5.27 11.84
N ASP A 206 -4.77 5.35 12.32
CA ASP A 206 -5.20 6.33 13.31
C ASP A 206 -4.43 6.21 14.63
N ALA A 207 -4.19 4.98 15.09
CA ALA A 207 -3.47 4.71 16.32
C ALA A 207 -1.97 5.05 16.23
N GLU A 208 -1.41 5.15 15.02
CA GLU A 208 -0.02 5.53 14.79
C GLU A 208 0.25 7.02 15.02
N HIS A 209 -0.77 7.87 15.06
CA HIS A 209 -0.67 9.33 15.28
C HIS A 209 0.36 9.99 14.36
N ILE A 210 0.35 9.61 13.08
CA ILE A 210 1.30 10.10 12.07
C ILE A 210 1.12 11.62 11.89
N PRO A 211 2.20 12.42 11.89
CA PRO A 211 2.11 13.85 11.59
C PRO A 211 1.50 14.12 10.21
N ALA A 212 0.70 15.19 10.10
CA ALA A 212 0.01 15.53 8.85
C ALA A 212 0.97 15.96 7.71
N ASP A 213 2.20 16.34 8.03
CA ASP A 213 3.25 16.67 7.07
C ASP A 213 4.09 15.46 6.62
N GLU A 214 3.83 14.27 7.17
CA GLU A 214 4.39 13.01 6.72
C GLU A 214 3.44 12.33 5.72
N GLU A 215 3.99 11.73 4.65
CA GLU A 215 3.22 11.04 3.60
C GLU A 215 2.80 9.65 4.05
N VAL A 216 1.55 9.27 3.77
CA VAL A 216 1.01 7.93 4.04
C VAL A 216 0.41 7.35 2.76
N MET A 217 0.95 6.23 2.30
CA MET A 217 0.48 5.52 1.10
C MET A 217 -0.03 4.11 1.44
N VAL A 218 -1.06 3.69 0.71
CA VAL A 218 -1.55 2.32 0.69
C VAL A 218 -1.37 1.77 -0.72
N ALA A 219 -0.63 0.68 -0.86
CA ALA A 219 -0.38 0.00 -2.11
C ALA A 219 -0.81 -1.48 -2.01
N GLY A 220 -1.48 -2.00 -3.01
CA GLY A 220 -1.89 -3.41 -2.98
C GLY A 220 -2.95 -3.77 -4.00
N ASP A 221 -3.20 -5.06 -4.05
CA ASP A 221 -4.40 -5.66 -4.60
C ASP A 221 -5.51 -5.58 -3.53
N LEU A 222 -6.48 -4.70 -3.75
CA LEU A 222 -7.58 -4.49 -2.82
C LEU A 222 -8.82 -5.31 -3.16
N ASN A 223 -8.76 -6.14 -4.21
CA ASN A 223 -9.86 -6.99 -4.68
C ASN A 223 -11.20 -6.24 -4.83
N ILE A 224 -11.13 -4.95 -5.18
CA ILE A 224 -12.27 -4.06 -5.38
C ILE A 224 -12.10 -3.38 -6.73
N ASP A 225 -13.02 -3.66 -7.66
CA ASP A 225 -12.97 -3.05 -8.99
C ASP A 225 -13.21 -1.52 -8.92
N SER A 226 -12.29 -0.76 -9.49
CA SER A 226 -12.40 0.71 -9.55
C SER A 226 -13.62 1.20 -10.33
N HIS A 227 -14.18 0.36 -11.20
CA HIS A 227 -15.40 0.62 -11.96
C HIS A 227 -16.66 0.16 -11.21
N GLY A 228 -16.49 -0.57 -10.10
CA GLY A 228 -17.56 -1.17 -9.33
C GLY A 228 -18.18 -0.25 -8.27
N ALA A 229 -19.35 -0.65 -7.78
CA ALA A 229 -20.06 0.09 -6.72
C ALA A 229 -19.31 0.12 -5.37
N GLU A 230 -18.42 -0.84 -5.13
CA GLU A 230 -17.67 -1.00 -3.87
C GLU A 230 -16.53 0.04 -3.74
N TYR A 231 -16.03 0.60 -4.86
CA TYR A 231 -14.89 1.53 -4.86
C TYR A 231 -15.09 2.75 -3.97
N GLY A 232 -16.28 3.35 -3.99
CA GLY A 232 -16.59 4.48 -3.10
C GLY A 232 -16.58 4.10 -1.61
N ALA A 233 -16.90 2.84 -1.28
CA ALA A 233 -16.81 2.34 0.10
C ALA A 233 -15.35 2.07 0.50
N LEU A 234 -14.50 1.56 -0.40
CA LEU A 234 -13.06 1.44 -0.21
C LEU A 234 -12.45 2.74 0.29
N LEU A 235 -12.67 3.83 -0.47
CA LEU A 235 -12.10 5.14 -0.15
C LEU A 235 -12.55 5.65 1.22
N ARG A 236 -13.83 5.43 1.57
CA ARG A 236 -14.37 5.87 2.87
C ARG A 236 -13.90 4.99 4.03
N ASN A 237 -13.86 3.68 3.86
CA ASN A 237 -13.54 2.74 4.93
C ASN A 237 -12.06 2.76 5.32
N ALA A 238 -11.18 3.14 4.41
CA ALA A 238 -9.75 3.24 4.64
C ALA A 238 -9.24 4.68 4.72
N ASP A 239 -10.14 5.68 4.68
CA ASP A 239 -9.84 7.11 4.65
C ASP A 239 -8.80 7.48 3.58
N LEU A 240 -9.02 7.02 2.34
CA LEU A 240 -8.10 7.20 1.22
C LEU A 240 -8.63 8.22 0.20
N ALA A 241 -7.71 8.98 -0.38
CA ALA A 241 -7.94 9.80 -1.55
C ALA A 241 -7.69 8.99 -2.83
N PRO A 242 -8.51 9.14 -3.88
CA PRO A 242 -8.23 8.53 -5.17
C PRO A 242 -6.95 9.10 -5.78
N ALA A 243 -6.32 8.37 -6.71
CA ALA A 243 -5.29 8.93 -7.56
C ALA A 243 -5.88 10.09 -8.40
N ASP A 244 -5.05 11.12 -8.68
CA ASP A 244 -5.51 12.28 -9.47
C ASP A 244 -5.79 11.88 -10.93
N SER A 245 -5.12 10.81 -11.41
CA SER A 245 -5.40 10.19 -12.70
C SER A 245 -5.06 8.71 -12.71
N ARG A 246 -5.72 7.97 -13.59
CA ARG A 246 -5.42 6.58 -13.90
C ARG A 246 -5.19 6.43 -15.39
N THR A 247 -4.13 5.72 -15.77
CA THR A 247 -3.69 5.57 -17.18
C THR A 247 -3.19 4.16 -17.45
N GLY A 248 -2.79 3.91 -18.67
CA GLY A 248 -2.32 2.60 -19.13
C GLY A 248 -3.47 1.68 -19.49
N HIS A 249 -3.32 0.40 -19.18
CA HIS A 249 -4.38 -0.59 -19.44
C HIS A 249 -5.57 -0.37 -18.49
N PRO A 250 -6.83 -0.54 -18.95
CA PRO A 250 -8.00 -0.22 -18.12
C PRO A 250 -8.26 -1.23 -16.98
N TYR A 251 -7.63 -2.40 -17.02
CA TYR A 251 -7.82 -3.47 -16.05
C TYR A 251 -6.46 -3.97 -15.54
N SER A 252 -6.28 -4.09 -14.25
CA SER A 252 -5.10 -4.76 -13.69
C SER A 252 -5.25 -6.27 -13.68
N PHE A 253 -6.47 -6.79 -13.58
CA PHE A 253 -6.84 -8.19 -13.75
C PHE A 253 -7.64 -8.35 -15.04
N ASP A 254 -7.04 -8.97 -16.07
CA ASP A 254 -7.64 -9.05 -17.40
C ASP A 254 -7.76 -10.48 -17.90
N THR A 255 -8.90 -11.10 -17.68
CA THR A 255 -9.22 -12.47 -18.08
C THR A 255 -9.36 -12.69 -19.59
N ARG A 256 -9.28 -11.64 -20.41
CA ARG A 256 -9.36 -11.72 -21.87
C ARG A 256 -8.04 -11.59 -22.58
N GLU A 257 -7.15 -10.75 -22.07
CA GLU A 257 -5.88 -10.41 -22.73
C GLU A 257 -4.65 -10.94 -21.98
N ASN A 258 -4.69 -11.02 -20.65
CA ASN A 258 -3.61 -11.63 -19.88
C ASN A 258 -3.66 -13.16 -20.01
N SER A 259 -2.58 -13.75 -20.50
CA SER A 259 -2.53 -15.19 -20.83
C SER A 259 -2.70 -16.10 -19.60
N VAL A 260 -2.25 -15.68 -18.43
CA VAL A 260 -2.36 -16.42 -17.16
C VAL A 260 -3.80 -16.32 -16.63
N ALA A 261 -4.33 -15.10 -16.51
CA ALA A 261 -5.70 -14.86 -16.06
C ALA A 261 -6.73 -15.53 -16.98
N LYS A 262 -6.57 -15.37 -18.29
CA LYS A 262 -7.43 -16.00 -19.30
C LYS A 262 -7.48 -17.52 -19.19
N TYR A 263 -6.35 -18.14 -18.89
CA TYR A 263 -6.32 -19.60 -18.71
C TYR A 263 -6.93 -20.03 -17.39
N ARG A 264 -6.62 -19.30 -16.31
CA ARG A 264 -7.01 -19.67 -14.95
C ARG A 264 -8.46 -19.31 -14.61
N TYR A 265 -8.92 -18.18 -15.13
CA TYR A 265 -10.20 -17.55 -14.80
C TYR A 265 -11.00 -17.17 -16.06
N PRO A 266 -11.28 -18.13 -16.97
CA PRO A 266 -11.84 -17.79 -18.29
C PRO A 266 -13.25 -17.18 -18.24
N ASP A 267 -13.98 -17.42 -17.15
CA ASP A 267 -15.36 -16.98 -16.97
C ASP A 267 -15.50 -15.75 -16.06
N ASP A 268 -14.39 -15.32 -15.42
CA ASP A 268 -14.41 -14.17 -14.51
C ASP A 268 -14.40 -12.84 -15.29
N PRO A 269 -14.93 -11.76 -14.71
CA PRO A 269 -14.90 -10.44 -15.32
C PRO A 269 -13.47 -9.90 -15.42
N ARG A 270 -13.30 -8.87 -16.24
CA ARG A 270 -12.10 -8.01 -16.22
C ARG A 270 -12.30 -6.97 -15.15
N GLU A 271 -11.29 -6.77 -14.30
CA GLU A 271 -11.39 -5.87 -13.13
C GLU A 271 -10.12 -5.05 -12.96
N ASP A 272 -10.26 -3.93 -12.30
CA ASP A 272 -9.18 -3.03 -11.96
C ASP A 272 -9.02 -2.99 -10.44
N LEU A 273 -8.15 -3.85 -9.90
CA LEU A 273 -8.08 -4.26 -8.50
C LEU A 273 -6.89 -3.69 -7.74
N ASP A 274 -5.86 -3.22 -8.46
CA ASP A 274 -4.59 -2.82 -7.90
C ASP A 274 -4.48 -1.29 -7.76
N TYR A 275 -3.88 -0.82 -6.67
CA TYR A 275 -3.85 0.60 -6.33
C TYR A 275 -2.56 1.04 -5.66
N VAL A 276 -2.23 2.33 -5.80
CA VAL A 276 -1.36 3.09 -4.91
C VAL A 276 -2.09 4.39 -4.57
N LEU A 277 -2.62 4.50 -3.38
CA LEU A 277 -3.48 5.59 -2.90
C LEU A 277 -2.84 6.28 -1.69
N HIS A 278 -3.24 7.52 -1.42
CA HIS A 278 -2.78 8.28 -0.26
C HIS A 278 -3.88 8.40 0.78
N ARG A 279 -3.48 8.38 2.06
CA ARG A 279 -4.38 8.69 3.16
C ARG A 279 -4.76 10.17 3.17
N ASN A 280 -6.03 10.45 3.45
CA ASN A 280 -6.50 11.82 3.63
C ASN A 280 -5.83 12.49 4.84
N GLY A 281 -5.73 13.82 4.82
CA GLY A 281 -5.18 14.58 5.93
C GLY A 281 -3.65 14.56 6.06
N HIS A 282 -2.94 13.87 5.18
CA HIS A 282 -1.49 13.77 5.15
C HIS A 282 -0.89 14.43 3.90
N ALA A 283 0.42 14.70 3.97
CA ALA A 283 1.17 15.20 2.82
C ALA A 283 1.08 14.22 1.65
N ARG A 284 0.90 14.73 0.44
CA ARG A 284 0.95 13.95 -0.79
C ARG A 284 1.49 14.80 -1.95
N PRO A 285 2.19 14.21 -2.92
CA PRO A 285 2.58 14.94 -4.12
C PRO A 285 1.35 15.23 -4.99
N ALA A 286 1.33 16.42 -5.60
CA ALA A 286 0.27 16.80 -6.53
C ALA A 286 0.38 16.03 -7.85
N GLY A 287 -0.75 15.75 -8.50
CA GLY A 287 -0.80 15.06 -9.78
C GLY A 287 -0.38 13.60 -9.69
N TRP A 288 -0.72 12.93 -8.59
CA TRP A 288 -0.44 11.49 -8.41
C TRP A 288 -1.19 10.64 -9.43
N GLN A 289 -0.45 9.81 -10.14
CA GLN A 289 -0.99 8.96 -11.19
C GLN A 289 -0.81 7.49 -10.84
N ASN A 290 -1.84 6.69 -11.11
CA ASN A 290 -1.78 5.23 -11.16
C ASN A 290 -1.75 4.77 -12.62
N THR A 291 -0.73 4.01 -13.01
CA THR A 291 -0.56 3.50 -14.37
C THR A 291 -0.53 1.97 -14.35
N VAL A 292 -1.50 1.32 -14.98
CA VAL A 292 -1.45 -0.12 -15.22
C VAL A 292 -0.57 -0.40 -16.42
N VAL A 293 0.52 -1.12 -16.20
CA VAL A 293 1.49 -1.47 -17.25
C VAL A 293 1.07 -2.80 -17.87
N LYS A 294 0.56 -2.77 -19.10
CA LYS A 294 0.27 -4.01 -19.83
C LYS A 294 1.59 -4.72 -20.12
N GLU A 295 1.97 -5.60 -19.22
CA GLU A 295 3.22 -6.37 -19.31
C GLU A 295 3.05 -7.54 -20.27
N GLU A 296 4.05 -7.75 -21.10
CA GLU A 296 4.19 -8.95 -21.93
C GLU A 296 5.63 -9.46 -21.81
N SER A 297 5.78 -10.71 -21.38
CA SER A 297 7.08 -11.38 -21.30
C SER A 297 7.38 -12.17 -22.58
N ALA A 298 8.64 -12.59 -22.74
CA ALA A 298 8.95 -13.68 -23.66
C ALA A 298 8.10 -14.93 -23.30
N PRO A 299 7.62 -15.69 -24.29
CA PRO A 299 6.84 -16.90 -24.02
C PRO A 299 7.59 -17.88 -23.12
N TRP A 300 6.90 -18.42 -22.13
CA TRP A 300 7.42 -19.46 -21.23
C TRP A 300 6.41 -20.60 -21.12
N THR A 301 6.90 -21.81 -20.90
CA THR A 301 6.07 -23.03 -20.99
C THR A 301 6.25 -23.87 -19.74
N VAL A 302 5.14 -24.42 -19.26
CA VAL A 302 5.12 -25.48 -18.24
C VAL A 302 4.44 -26.71 -18.82
N SER A 303 4.94 -27.89 -18.47
CA SER A 303 4.36 -29.17 -18.88
C SER A 303 3.60 -29.79 -17.72
N SER A 304 2.37 -30.17 -17.92
CA SER A 304 1.52 -30.84 -16.93
C SER A 304 0.72 -31.96 -17.58
N TRP A 305 0.83 -33.17 -17.04
CA TRP A 305 0.10 -34.34 -17.54
C TRP A 305 0.28 -34.60 -19.05
N GLY A 306 1.50 -34.39 -19.56
CA GLY A 306 1.85 -34.61 -20.98
C GLY A 306 1.29 -33.53 -21.93
N LYS A 307 0.83 -32.41 -21.42
CA LYS A 307 0.39 -31.26 -22.19
C LYS A 307 1.22 -30.03 -21.82
N ASP A 308 1.63 -29.29 -22.85
CA ASP A 308 2.35 -28.02 -22.68
C ASP A 308 1.38 -26.84 -22.63
N TYR A 309 1.64 -25.91 -21.70
CA TYR A 309 0.92 -24.66 -21.52
C TYR A 309 1.90 -23.50 -21.65
N THR A 310 1.67 -22.62 -22.60
CA THR A 310 2.55 -21.48 -22.89
C THR A 310 1.84 -20.18 -22.53
N TYR A 311 2.57 -19.33 -21.80
CA TYR A 311 2.11 -18.03 -21.33
C TYR A 311 3.06 -16.91 -21.81
N THR A 312 2.54 -15.70 -21.87
CA THR A 312 3.27 -14.47 -22.23
C THR A 312 3.15 -13.37 -21.17
N ASN A 313 2.58 -13.69 -20.00
CA ASN A 313 2.50 -12.79 -18.86
C ASN A 313 3.08 -13.49 -17.62
N LEU A 314 3.69 -12.70 -16.72
CA LEU A 314 4.38 -13.23 -15.55
C LEU A 314 3.48 -13.38 -14.30
N SER A 315 2.25 -12.89 -14.37
CA SER A 315 1.19 -13.04 -13.38
C SER A 315 -0.16 -12.96 -14.06
N ASP A 316 -1.23 -13.30 -13.36
CA ASP A 316 -2.62 -13.05 -13.76
C ASP A 316 -3.03 -11.57 -13.60
N HIS A 317 -2.24 -10.79 -12.87
CA HIS A 317 -2.35 -9.34 -12.81
C HIS A 317 -1.31 -8.63 -13.68
N TYR A 318 -1.64 -7.44 -14.14
CA TYR A 318 -0.70 -6.48 -14.69
C TYR A 318 -0.13 -5.61 -13.57
N PRO A 319 1.16 -5.23 -13.64
CA PRO A 319 1.77 -4.34 -12.66
C PRO A 319 1.11 -2.97 -12.65
N LEU A 320 0.93 -2.39 -11.46
CA LEU A 320 0.48 -1.01 -11.29
C LEU A 320 1.63 -0.15 -10.74
N VAL A 321 1.91 0.97 -11.40
CA VAL A 321 2.91 1.95 -10.97
C VAL A 321 2.22 3.23 -10.54
N GLY A 322 2.44 3.64 -9.27
CA GLY A 322 2.09 4.94 -8.74
C GLY A 322 3.26 5.93 -8.83
N GLY A 323 2.99 7.23 -9.17
CA GLY A 323 4.05 8.25 -9.23
C GLY A 323 3.63 9.59 -9.81
#